data_29208f84761ab144a17bf30bac9865d2
#
_entry.id   29208f84761ab144a17bf30bac9865d2
#
_cell.length_a   1.000
_cell.length_b   1.000
_cell.length_c   1.000
_cell.angle_alpha   90.00
_cell.angle_beta   90.00
_cell.angle_gamma   90.00
#
_symmetry.space_group_name_H-M   'P 1'
#
loop_
_entity.id
_entity.type
_entity.pdbx_description
1 polymer ?
#
loop_
_entity_poly.entity_id
_entity_poly.type
_entity_poly.pdbx_seq_one_letter_code
_entity_poly.pdbx_strand_id
1 'polypeptide(L)'
;MDEDGSNLKELWSGEWKALYNSNGIRLMPFNDNKKILTGDYILECFPDIDNCENSALYGVIYPKEAVEMDGVYFVWSEIIVSPDEHIAWSTLSFVYDNVNFLGQLVKGEESYTITNVQIISTLDFIEYEDKENKIFKDGVLRGGEVKQFTNGGEAITLAGAGASDSALAKSVFQNLVGEENYPLTHFPGYEETTIISPDGKLGLTMTTRFSEKTSSSILGYMPRPLSLYTVSNINRFAYFYGVQEVRKKRPGNIGPALINIEESLKNSSYMGYDLHDEGWAFNSPMSWHPNSKKGMFSETKKNDESKTKRIRIVHLDNYIPGEIIKDKKTPDNVPYAKTIDDMNTNPPSSIDGYFKGKNSGIMVFNKTSNSRKSEYINYSDDGKTFYNGYEEFEYVGNQYTGRLTSNVTMSGEKEGKMDLTITMNYEGNIIFENEGEKISYGYVEYNGKKLTIEDSYYKE
;
A
#
# COMPACT_ATOMS: atom_id res chain seq x y z
N MET A 1 -11.84 -6.07 -26.90
CA MET A 1 -11.11 -4.89 -27.43
C MET A 1 -9.66 -5.28 -27.64
N ASP A 2 -9.14 -5.06 -28.81
CA ASP A 2 -7.75 -5.34 -29.14
C ASP A 2 -6.78 -4.27 -28.60
N GLU A 3 -5.47 -4.51 -28.69
CA GLU A 3 -4.46 -3.56 -28.17
C GLU A 3 -4.52 -2.17 -28.82
N ASP A 4 -4.98 -2.07 -30.06
CA ASP A 4 -5.12 -0.83 -30.80
C ASP A 4 -6.46 -0.12 -30.53
N GLY A 5 -7.27 -0.66 -29.64
CA GLY A 5 -8.61 -0.14 -29.29
C GLY A 5 -9.72 -0.59 -30.21
N SER A 6 -9.40 -1.37 -31.25
CA SER A 6 -10.42 -1.92 -32.16
C SER A 6 -11.22 -3.06 -31.49
N ASN A 7 -12.26 -3.52 -32.18
CA ASN A 7 -13.10 -4.66 -31.74
C ASN A 7 -13.66 -4.51 -30.31
N LEU A 8 -14.07 -3.29 -29.96
CA LEU A 8 -14.75 -3.05 -28.68
C LEU A 8 -16.05 -3.85 -28.63
N LYS A 9 -16.20 -4.67 -27.61
CA LYS A 9 -17.38 -5.50 -27.37
C LYS A 9 -17.97 -5.18 -26.00
N GLU A 10 -19.26 -4.94 -25.95
CA GLU A 10 -20.00 -4.82 -24.70
C GLU A 10 -20.27 -6.24 -24.16
N LEU A 11 -19.83 -6.49 -22.92
CA LEU A 11 -20.05 -7.78 -22.26
C LEU A 11 -21.28 -7.77 -21.35
N TRP A 12 -21.71 -6.60 -20.91
CA TRP A 12 -22.88 -6.42 -20.03
C TRP A 12 -23.53 -5.05 -20.24
N SER A 13 -24.86 -5.05 -20.35
CA SER A 13 -25.67 -3.82 -20.55
C SER A 13 -26.76 -3.62 -19.49
N GLY A 14 -26.81 -4.47 -18.46
CA GLY A 14 -27.79 -4.36 -17.38
C GLY A 14 -27.46 -3.25 -16.36
N GLU A 15 -28.40 -3.00 -15.46
CA GLU A 15 -28.15 -2.10 -14.34
C GLU A 15 -27.04 -2.65 -13.44
N TRP A 16 -26.17 -1.76 -12.99
CA TRP A 16 -25.17 -2.04 -11.99
C TRP A 16 -25.31 -1.10 -10.80
N LYS A 17 -25.50 -1.68 -9.63
CA LYS A 17 -25.60 -0.95 -8.36
C LYS A 17 -24.56 -1.51 -7.40
N ALA A 18 -23.67 -0.66 -6.90
CA ALA A 18 -22.71 -1.08 -5.88
C ALA A 18 -23.42 -1.72 -4.68
N LEU A 19 -22.97 -2.90 -4.28
CA LEU A 19 -23.48 -3.62 -3.11
C LEU A 19 -22.86 -3.06 -1.82
N TYR A 20 -21.63 -2.59 -1.91
CA TYR A 20 -20.85 -2.07 -0.79
C TYR A 20 -20.28 -0.70 -1.12
N ASN A 21 -19.90 0.04 -0.09
CA ASN A 21 -19.18 1.29 -0.24
C ASN A 21 -17.71 1.00 -0.55
N SER A 22 -17.37 0.86 -1.82
CA SER A 22 -16.01 0.59 -2.29
C SER A 22 -15.37 1.82 -2.93
N ASN A 23 -14.05 1.91 -2.86
CA ASN A 23 -13.28 3.05 -3.38
C ASN A 23 -12.87 2.87 -4.87
N GLY A 24 -13.73 2.31 -5.67
CA GLY A 24 -13.53 2.13 -7.11
C GLY A 24 -13.71 0.69 -7.56
N ILE A 25 -13.62 0.50 -8.88
CA ILE A 25 -13.79 -0.79 -9.51
C ILE A 25 -12.47 -1.23 -10.09
N ARG A 26 -12.03 -2.44 -9.72
CA ARG A 26 -10.99 -3.16 -10.44
C ARG A 26 -11.62 -4.22 -11.32
N LEU A 27 -11.06 -4.36 -12.50
CA LEU A 27 -11.37 -5.46 -13.40
C LEU A 27 -10.26 -6.51 -13.26
N MET A 28 -10.60 -7.67 -12.73
CA MET A 28 -9.66 -8.77 -12.50
C MET A 28 -10.15 -10.00 -13.24
N PRO A 29 -9.52 -10.37 -14.37
CA PRO A 29 -9.87 -11.61 -15.07
C PRO A 29 -9.46 -12.83 -14.25
N PHE A 30 -10.26 -13.87 -14.29
CA PHE A 30 -9.90 -15.18 -13.76
C PHE A 30 -9.08 -15.97 -14.79
N ASN A 31 -8.29 -16.93 -14.32
CA ASN A 31 -7.44 -17.74 -15.19
C ASN A 31 -8.21 -18.61 -16.18
N ASP A 32 -9.48 -18.91 -15.89
CA ASP A 32 -10.35 -19.70 -16.77
C ASP A 32 -10.79 -18.95 -18.04
N ASN A 33 -10.49 -17.67 -18.15
CA ASN A 33 -10.97 -16.76 -19.21
C ASN A 33 -12.49 -16.73 -19.38
N LYS A 34 -13.24 -17.07 -18.33
CA LYS A 34 -14.72 -17.08 -18.36
C LYS A 34 -15.32 -16.05 -17.42
N LYS A 35 -14.55 -15.58 -16.47
CA LYS A 35 -15.03 -14.70 -15.40
C LYS A 35 -14.16 -13.44 -15.27
N ILE A 36 -14.79 -12.34 -14.89
CA ILE A 36 -14.15 -11.09 -14.52
C ILE A 36 -14.74 -10.63 -13.18
N LEU A 37 -13.88 -10.45 -12.17
CA LEU A 37 -14.27 -9.73 -10.97
C LEU A 37 -14.34 -8.23 -11.28
N THR A 38 -15.46 -7.59 -10.98
CA THR A 38 -15.70 -6.17 -11.19
C THR A 38 -16.15 -5.49 -9.89
N GLY A 39 -15.24 -5.39 -8.93
CA GLY A 39 -15.58 -4.87 -7.60
C GLY A 39 -16.45 -5.85 -6.82
N ASP A 40 -17.75 -5.53 -6.65
CA ASP A 40 -18.68 -6.33 -5.86
C ASP A 40 -19.36 -7.45 -6.67
N TYR A 41 -18.98 -7.61 -7.95
CA TYR A 41 -19.63 -8.55 -8.86
C TYR A 41 -18.64 -9.41 -9.61
N ILE A 42 -19.09 -10.59 -9.98
CA ILE A 42 -18.42 -11.44 -10.95
C ILE A 42 -19.28 -11.50 -12.21
N LEU A 43 -18.73 -11.03 -13.32
CA LEU A 43 -19.30 -11.21 -14.64
C LEU A 43 -18.82 -12.54 -15.19
N GLU A 44 -19.77 -13.43 -15.54
CA GLU A 44 -19.47 -14.67 -16.25
C GLU A 44 -19.84 -14.54 -17.71
N CYS A 45 -18.99 -15.06 -18.57
CA CYS A 45 -19.20 -15.14 -20.01
C CYS A 45 -19.20 -16.58 -20.51
N PHE A 46 -20.07 -16.88 -21.42
CA PHE A 46 -20.12 -18.17 -22.10
C PHE A 46 -19.98 -18.00 -23.63
N PRO A 47 -19.12 -18.79 -24.30
CA PRO A 47 -18.24 -19.84 -23.76
C PRO A 47 -17.04 -19.30 -22.97
N ASP A 48 -16.55 -18.10 -23.28
CA ASP A 48 -15.45 -17.40 -22.63
C ASP A 48 -15.55 -15.89 -22.88
N ILE A 49 -14.64 -15.09 -22.30
CA ILE A 49 -14.64 -13.63 -22.40
C ILE A 49 -14.40 -13.16 -23.85
N ASP A 50 -13.50 -13.82 -24.59
CA ASP A 50 -13.17 -13.41 -25.95
C ASP A 50 -14.34 -13.66 -26.91
N ASN A 51 -15.05 -14.76 -26.70
CA ASN A 51 -16.17 -15.19 -27.52
C ASN A 51 -17.52 -15.13 -26.79
N CYS A 52 -17.68 -14.18 -25.90
CA CYS A 52 -18.86 -14.06 -25.04
C CYS A 52 -20.16 -13.91 -25.86
N GLU A 53 -20.99 -14.93 -25.86
CA GLU A 53 -22.30 -14.95 -26.51
C GLU A 53 -23.41 -14.62 -25.48
N ASN A 54 -23.26 -15.12 -24.27
CA ASN A 54 -24.14 -14.88 -23.14
C ASN A 54 -23.36 -14.49 -21.91
N SER A 55 -23.88 -13.57 -21.12
CA SER A 55 -23.26 -13.14 -19.87
C SER A 55 -24.26 -13.09 -18.72
N ALA A 56 -23.76 -13.31 -17.51
CA ALA A 56 -24.51 -13.17 -16.28
C ALA A 56 -23.67 -12.44 -15.23
N LEU A 57 -24.31 -11.61 -14.44
CA LEU A 57 -23.66 -10.83 -13.37
C LEU A 57 -24.13 -11.36 -12.01
N TYR A 58 -23.19 -11.81 -11.20
CA TYR A 58 -23.44 -12.36 -9.86
C TYR A 58 -22.84 -11.43 -8.80
N GLY A 59 -23.61 -11.08 -7.77
CA GLY A 59 -23.09 -10.35 -6.62
C GLY A 59 -22.12 -11.20 -5.80
N VAL A 60 -21.09 -10.56 -5.21
CA VAL A 60 -20.17 -11.19 -4.25
C VAL A 60 -20.60 -10.80 -2.85
N ILE A 61 -20.93 -11.77 -2.02
CA ILE A 61 -21.35 -11.58 -0.63
C ILE A 61 -20.13 -11.70 0.29
N TYR A 62 -19.70 -10.56 0.83
CA TYR A 62 -18.63 -10.48 1.81
C TYR A 62 -19.16 -10.80 3.21
N PRO A 63 -18.33 -11.35 4.10
CA PRO A 63 -18.70 -11.52 5.50
C PRO A 63 -19.09 -10.18 6.11
N LYS A 64 -20.18 -10.19 6.92
CA LYS A 64 -20.70 -8.97 7.53
C LYS A 64 -19.65 -8.26 8.38
N GLU A 65 -18.89 -9.02 9.13
CA GLU A 65 -17.84 -8.55 10.02
C GLU A 65 -16.71 -7.80 9.30
N ALA A 66 -16.49 -8.12 8.02
CA ALA A 66 -15.46 -7.49 7.18
C ALA A 66 -15.95 -6.20 6.48
N VAL A 67 -17.26 -5.92 6.47
CA VAL A 67 -17.83 -4.77 5.73
C VAL A 67 -18.75 -3.88 6.56
N GLU A 68 -19.30 -4.37 7.67
CA GLU A 68 -20.25 -3.65 8.52
C GLU A 68 -19.79 -3.49 9.98
N MET A 69 -18.52 -3.81 10.28
CA MET A 69 -17.97 -3.66 11.63
C MET A 69 -17.88 -2.17 12.01
N ASP A 70 -18.13 -1.86 13.30
CA ASP A 70 -17.96 -0.52 13.84
C ASP A 70 -16.54 0.01 13.56
N GLY A 71 -16.46 1.16 12.91
CA GLY A 71 -15.20 1.77 12.48
C GLY A 71 -14.64 1.25 11.15
N VAL A 72 -15.26 0.25 10.52
CA VAL A 72 -14.93 -0.19 9.17
C VAL A 72 -15.72 0.64 8.16
N TYR A 73 -15.02 1.27 7.22
CA TYR A 73 -15.61 2.24 6.32
C TYR A 73 -16.11 1.64 5.03
N PHE A 74 -15.31 0.80 4.41
CA PHE A 74 -15.59 0.27 3.08
C PHE A 74 -14.65 -0.88 2.71
N VAL A 75 -15.08 -1.67 1.76
CA VAL A 75 -14.23 -2.60 1.03
C VAL A 75 -13.42 -1.80 0.02
N TRP A 76 -12.11 -1.92 0.04
CA TRP A 76 -11.24 -1.22 -0.91
C TRP A 76 -11.38 -1.78 -2.31
N SER A 77 -11.04 -0.94 -3.29
CA SER A 77 -10.89 -1.35 -4.68
C SER A 77 -9.75 -2.34 -4.94
N GLU A 78 -8.97 -2.62 -3.91
CA GLU A 78 -7.82 -3.50 -3.91
C GLU A 78 -8.21 -4.97 -3.66
N ILE A 79 -9.30 -5.40 -4.26
CA ILE A 79 -9.74 -6.79 -4.26
C ILE A 79 -8.96 -7.53 -5.34
N ILE A 80 -8.37 -8.68 -5.01
CA ILE A 80 -7.58 -9.50 -5.92
C ILE A 80 -8.03 -10.95 -5.90
N VAL A 81 -7.84 -11.64 -7.02
CA VAL A 81 -8.21 -13.05 -7.21
C VAL A 81 -6.98 -13.87 -7.50
N SER A 82 -6.86 -15.03 -6.87
CA SER A 82 -5.80 -16.01 -7.12
C SER A 82 -6.12 -16.90 -8.33
N PRO A 83 -5.13 -17.65 -8.85
CA PRO A 83 -5.34 -18.60 -9.94
C PRO A 83 -6.41 -19.66 -9.65
N ASP A 84 -6.58 -20.05 -8.40
CA ASP A 84 -7.51 -21.09 -7.93
C ASP A 84 -8.74 -20.51 -7.20
N GLU A 85 -9.12 -19.28 -7.53
CA GLU A 85 -10.35 -18.62 -7.09
C GLU A 85 -10.43 -18.28 -5.59
N HIS A 86 -9.28 -18.15 -4.91
CA HIS A 86 -9.26 -17.44 -3.64
C HIS A 86 -9.33 -15.93 -3.91
N ILE A 87 -9.91 -15.22 -2.98
CA ILE A 87 -10.04 -13.77 -3.00
C ILE A 87 -9.31 -13.18 -1.80
N ALA A 88 -8.53 -12.13 -2.02
CA ALA A 88 -8.01 -11.33 -0.93
C ALA A 88 -8.45 -9.87 -1.11
N TRP A 89 -8.71 -9.21 -0.01
CA TRP A 89 -9.13 -7.80 -0.03
C TRP A 89 -8.65 -7.06 1.21
N SER A 90 -8.60 -5.75 1.11
CA SER A 90 -8.27 -4.86 2.20
C SER A 90 -9.48 -4.05 2.61
N THR A 91 -9.68 -3.91 3.92
CA THR A 91 -10.70 -3.05 4.51
C THR A 91 -10.06 -2.00 5.37
N LEU A 92 -10.41 -0.74 5.16
CA LEU A 92 -9.93 0.34 6.00
C LEU A 92 -10.80 0.46 7.25
N SER A 93 -10.14 0.56 8.38
CA SER A 93 -10.77 0.75 9.68
C SER A 93 -10.14 1.93 10.42
N PHE A 94 -10.92 2.70 11.17
CA PHE A 94 -10.37 3.69 12.10
C PHE A 94 -9.68 3.04 13.31
N VAL A 95 -10.01 1.79 13.56
CA VAL A 95 -9.53 1.03 14.72
C VAL A 95 -8.23 0.32 14.40
N TYR A 96 -8.18 -0.35 13.24
CA TYR A 96 -7.11 -1.27 12.85
C TYR A 96 -6.24 -0.77 11.69
N ASP A 97 -6.51 0.44 11.16
CA ASP A 97 -5.99 0.91 9.88
C ASP A 97 -6.42 -0.01 8.73
N ASN A 98 -5.52 -0.77 8.12
CA ASN A 98 -5.86 -1.73 7.08
C ASN A 98 -5.93 -3.16 7.64
N VAL A 99 -7.05 -3.81 7.44
CA VAL A 99 -7.22 -5.24 7.71
C VAL A 99 -7.27 -5.99 6.38
N ASN A 100 -6.42 -6.98 6.22
CA ASN A 100 -6.36 -7.80 5.02
C ASN A 100 -6.97 -9.17 5.27
N PHE A 101 -7.88 -9.55 4.41
CA PHE A 101 -8.59 -10.81 4.47
C PHE A 101 -8.21 -11.70 3.29
N LEU A 102 -8.29 -12.99 3.52
CA LEU A 102 -8.20 -14.06 2.51
C LEU A 102 -9.38 -15.00 2.68
N GLY A 103 -10.03 -15.37 1.61
CA GLY A 103 -11.12 -16.34 1.62
C GLY A 103 -11.26 -17.05 0.29
N GLN A 104 -12.15 -18.04 0.22
CA GLN A 104 -12.43 -18.81 -0.98
C GLN A 104 -13.78 -18.42 -1.55
N LEU A 105 -13.83 -18.13 -2.85
CA LEU A 105 -15.07 -17.89 -3.57
C LEU A 105 -15.83 -19.20 -3.80
N VAL A 106 -17.11 -19.20 -3.46
CA VAL A 106 -18.00 -20.34 -3.67
C VAL A 106 -19.24 -19.85 -4.44
N LYS A 107 -19.45 -20.40 -5.62
CA LYS A 107 -20.62 -20.07 -6.44
C LYS A 107 -21.88 -20.70 -5.85
N GLY A 108 -22.89 -19.88 -5.58
CA GLY A 108 -24.27 -20.27 -5.29
C GLY A 108 -25.16 -20.14 -6.52
N GLU A 109 -26.45 -20.25 -6.32
CA GLU A 109 -27.43 -20.11 -7.42
C GLU A 109 -27.54 -18.66 -7.92
N GLU A 110 -27.55 -17.68 -7.02
CA GLU A 110 -27.79 -16.26 -7.35
C GLU A 110 -26.59 -15.35 -7.06
N SER A 111 -25.60 -15.85 -6.34
CA SER A 111 -24.44 -15.04 -5.90
C SER A 111 -23.21 -15.89 -5.64
N TYR A 112 -22.06 -15.24 -5.56
CA TYR A 112 -20.86 -15.81 -4.96
C TYR A 112 -20.82 -15.46 -3.48
N THR A 113 -20.39 -16.40 -2.64
CA THR A 113 -20.12 -16.17 -1.22
C THR A 113 -18.64 -16.41 -0.95
N ILE A 114 -18.11 -15.75 0.06
CA ILE A 114 -16.73 -15.95 0.50
C ILE A 114 -16.76 -16.81 1.76
N THR A 115 -16.07 -17.94 1.72
CA THR A 115 -15.96 -18.89 2.83
C THR A 115 -14.54 -18.98 3.33
N ASN A 116 -14.32 -19.63 4.47
CA ASN A 116 -13.02 -19.83 5.09
C ASN A 116 -12.20 -18.52 5.22
N VAL A 117 -12.84 -17.47 5.74
CA VAL A 117 -12.23 -16.15 5.82
C VAL A 117 -11.20 -16.11 6.94
N GLN A 118 -10.00 -15.66 6.58
CA GLN A 118 -8.85 -15.50 7.46
C GLN A 118 -8.36 -14.07 7.42
N ILE A 119 -7.88 -13.55 8.54
CA ILE A 119 -7.20 -12.27 8.65
C ILE A 119 -5.70 -12.53 8.48
N ILE A 120 -5.13 -11.98 7.41
CA ILE A 120 -3.73 -12.18 7.04
C ILE A 120 -2.83 -10.96 7.31
N SER A 121 -3.39 -9.93 7.95
CA SER A 121 -2.64 -8.76 8.45
C SER A 121 -2.46 -8.83 9.96
N THR A 122 -1.45 -8.12 10.45
CA THR A 122 -1.32 -7.84 11.88
C THR A 122 -2.46 -6.91 12.26
N LEU A 123 -3.29 -7.32 13.19
CA LEU A 123 -4.24 -6.42 13.82
C LEU A 123 -3.46 -5.44 14.71
N ASP A 124 -3.87 -4.19 14.77
CA ASP A 124 -3.15 -3.08 15.46
C ASP A 124 -3.09 -3.27 16.99
N PHE A 125 -2.98 -4.53 17.44
CA PHE A 125 -2.76 -4.88 18.84
C PHE A 125 -1.32 -5.27 19.05
N ILE A 126 -0.61 -4.35 19.69
CA ILE A 126 0.71 -4.63 20.21
C ILE A 126 0.53 -5.61 21.36
N GLU A 127 1.04 -6.81 21.18
CA GLU A 127 1.09 -7.81 22.23
C GLU A 127 2.31 -7.53 23.14
N TYR A 128 2.11 -7.72 24.44
CA TYR A 128 3.23 -7.67 25.37
C TYR A 128 3.93 -9.04 25.43
N GLU A 129 5.25 -9.06 25.30
CA GLU A 129 6.10 -10.18 25.68
C GLU A 129 6.16 -10.27 27.21
N ASP A 130 6.30 -9.11 27.86
CA ASP A 130 6.30 -8.95 29.31
C ASP A 130 5.37 -7.77 29.67
N LYS A 131 4.18 -8.10 30.14
CA LYS A 131 3.16 -7.10 30.49
C LYS A 131 3.51 -6.31 31.75
N GLU A 132 4.19 -6.93 32.72
CA GLU A 132 4.58 -6.28 33.96
C GLU A 132 5.62 -5.18 33.72
N ASN A 133 6.60 -5.46 32.86
CA ASN A 133 7.63 -4.51 32.47
C ASN A 133 7.29 -3.71 31.21
N LYS A 134 6.09 -3.87 30.67
CA LYS A 134 5.60 -3.17 29.46
C LYS A 134 6.49 -3.38 28.24
N ILE A 135 7.07 -4.57 28.08
CA ILE A 135 7.88 -4.91 26.92
C ILE A 135 6.96 -5.46 25.84
N PHE A 136 6.98 -4.85 24.67
CA PHE A 136 6.25 -5.34 23.52
C PHE A 136 6.93 -6.52 22.87
N LYS A 137 6.12 -7.45 22.39
CA LYS A 137 6.59 -8.58 21.61
C LYS A 137 7.14 -8.10 20.27
N ASP A 138 8.37 -8.52 19.94
CA ASP A 138 8.88 -8.35 18.58
C ASP A 138 8.08 -9.27 17.63
N GLY A 139 7.71 -8.76 16.49
CA GLY A 139 6.90 -9.49 15.53
C GLY A 139 7.03 -8.95 14.11
N VAL A 140 6.65 -9.78 13.16
CA VAL A 140 6.58 -9.38 11.76
C VAL A 140 5.31 -8.58 11.54
N LEU A 141 5.47 -7.30 11.21
CA LEU A 141 4.34 -6.46 10.81
C LEU A 141 3.86 -6.85 9.42
N ARG A 142 2.58 -7.14 9.31
CA ARG A 142 1.91 -7.40 8.04
C ARG A 142 0.73 -6.46 7.93
N GLY A 143 0.68 -5.65 6.89
CA GLY A 143 -0.41 -4.70 6.72
C GLY A 143 -0.21 -3.86 5.47
N GLY A 144 -1.25 -3.14 5.11
CA GLY A 144 -1.32 -2.33 3.90
C GLY A 144 -2.42 -2.83 2.98
N GLU A 145 -2.42 -2.36 1.75
CA GLU A 145 -3.42 -2.71 0.75
C GLU A 145 -2.93 -3.86 -0.12
N VAL A 146 -3.73 -4.91 -0.29
CA VAL A 146 -3.42 -6.02 -1.21
C VAL A 146 -3.39 -5.52 -2.65
N LYS A 147 -2.43 -6.01 -3.45
CA LYS A 147 -2.22 -5.53 -4.82
C LYS A 147 -2.25 -6.64 -5.87
N GLN A 148 -1.71 -7.81 -5.58
CA GLN A 148 -1.62 -8.92 -6.53
C GLN A 148 -1.39 -10.24 -5.79
N PHE A 149 -2.00 -11.34 -6.26
CA PHE A 149 -1.47 -12.67 -6.00
C PHE A 149 -0.24 -12.92 -6.87
N THR A 150 0.80 -13.47 -6.29
CA THR A 150 2.06 -13.79 -6.96
C THR A 150 2.56 -15.16 -6.54
N ASN A 151 3.71 -15.60 -7.07
CA ASN A 151 4.26 -16.93 -6.81
C ASN A 151 3.27 -18.08 -7.04
N GLY A 152 2.42 -17.93 -8.07
CA GLY A 152 1.40 -18.94 -8.41
C GLY A 152 0.20 -18.98 -7.47
N GLY A 153 0.02 -18.04 -6.57
CA GLY A 153 -1.05 -18.01 -5.57
C GLY A 153 -0.58 -18.20 -4.13
N GLU A 154 0.70 -18.55 -3.91
CA GLU A 154 1.28 -18.77 -2.57
C GLU A 154 1.76 -17.50 -1.87
N ALA A 155 1.68 -16.35 -2.53
CA ALA A 155 2.09 -15.07 -1.97
C ALA A 155 1.23 -13.93 -2.51
N ILE A 156 1.29 -12.79 -1.82
CA ILE A 156 0.66 -11.54 -2.27
C ILE A 156 1.67 -10.40 -2.25
N THR A 157 1.42 -9.39 -3.08
CA THR A 157 2.07 -8.09 -2.93
C THR A 157 1.14 -7.11 -2.22
N LEU A 158 1.71 -6.22 -1.44
CA LEU A 158 1.01 -5.21 -0.64
C LEU A 158 1.63 -3.84 -0.86
N ALA A 159 0.83 -2.81 -0.67
CA ALA A 159 1.31 -1.46 -0.43
C ALA A 159 1.15 -1.11 1.05
N GLY A 160 2.23 -1.05 1.81
CA GLY A 160 2.10 -0.74 3.22
C GLY A 160 3.25 -1.18 4.11
N ALA A 161 2.88 -1.74 5.26
CA ALA A 161 3.78 -2.13 6.31
C ALA A 161 4.35 -3.54 6.07
N GLY A 162 5.61 -3.63 5.82
CA GLY A 162 6.32 -4.92 5.72
C GLY A 162 7.79 -4.77 6.04
N ALA A 163 8.22 -3.52 6.18
CA ALA A 163 9.58 -3.19 6.57
C ALA A 163 9.54 -2.35 7.84
N SER A 164 10.27 -2.79 8.84
CA SER A 164 10.36 -2.10 10.13
C SER A 164 11.00 -0.70 10.03
N ASP A 165 11.75 -0.43 8.96
CA ASP A 165 12.45 0.84 8.72
C ASP A 165 11.68 1.81 7.81
N SER A 166 10.44 1.48 7.45
CA SER A 166 9.66 2.26 6.50
C SER A 166 8.75 3.28 7.18
N ALA A 167 8.99 4.56 6.94
CA ALA A 167 8.11 5.64 7.38
C ALA A 167 6.94 5.92 6.41
N LEU A 168 7.07 5.52 5.16
CA LEU A 168 6.02 5.61 4.14
C LEU A 168 5.75 4.22 3.58
N ALA A 169 4.60 4.08 2.93
CA ALA A 169 4.23 2.84 2.28
C ALA A 169 5.33 2.34 1.33
N LYS A 170 5.59 1.06 1.41
CA LYS A 170 6.49 0.30 0.54
C LYS A 170 5.71 -0.76 -0.20
N SER A 171 6.25 -1.19 -1.31
CA SER A 171 5.81 -2.41 -1.95
C SER A 171 6.40 -3.60 -1.21
N VAL A 172 5.57 -4.50 -0.76
CA VAL A 172 5.93 -5.61 0.12
C VAL A 172 5.51 -6.93 -0.48
N PHE A 173 6.36 -7.93 -0.36
CA PHE A 173 6.03 -9.33 -0.61
C PHE A 173 5.66 -10.00 0.71
N GLN A 174 4.50 -10.65 0.74
CA GLN A 174 4.02 -11.44 1.89
C GLN A 174 3.75 -12.87 1.46
N ASN A 175 4.47 -13.81 2.04
CA ASN A 175 4.27 -15.23 1.82
C ASN A 175 3.02 -15.72 2.56
N LEU A 176 2.21 -16.56 1.92
CA LEU A 176 1.01 -17.17 2.52
C LEU A 176 1.26 -18.60 3.04
N VAL A 177 2.35 -19.22 2.60
CA VAL A 177 2.71 -20.59 3.05
C VAL A 177 3.85 -20.61 4.07
N GLY A 178 4.53 -19.49 4.26
CA GLY A 178 5.65 -19.30 5.20
C GLY A 178 5.53 -17.98 5.94
N GLU A 179 6.57 -17.63 6.70
CA GLU A 179 6.61 -16.43 7.53
C GLU A 179 7.25 -15.22 6.82
N GLU A 180 7.78 -15.40 5.61
CA GLU A 180 8.54 -14.36 4.92
C GLU A 180 7.64 -13.18 4.57
N ASN A 181 8.10 -12.02 4.99
CA ASN A 181 7.51 -10.73 4.71
C ASN A 181 8.65 -9.72 4.55
N TYR A 182 8.82 -9.19 3.34
CA TYR A 182 9.95 -8.30 3.04
C TYR A 182 9.58 -7.24 2.01
N PRO A 183 10.21 -6.06 2.06
CA PRO A 183 10.00 -5.03 1.06
C PRO A 183 10.58 -5.45 -0.28
N LEU A 184 9.81 -5.26 -1.36
CA LEU A 184 10.26 -5.40 -2.75
C LEU A 184 11.06 -4.19 -3.22
N THR A 185 10.86 -3.06 -2.54
CA THR A 185 11.44 -1.76 -2.88
C THR A 185 12.03 -1.10 -1.64
N HIS A 186 13.15 -0.40 -1.81
CA HIS A 186 13.91 0.20 -0.71
C HIS A 186 14.13 1.72 -0.85
N PHE A 187 13.53 2.34 -1.87
CA PHE A 187 13.64 3.78 -2.04
C PHE A 187 13.00 4.53 -0.85
N PRO A 188 13.64 5.60 -0.31
CA PRO A 188 13.14 6.29 0.88
C PRO A 188 11.81 7.04 0.71
N GLY A 189 11.38 7.31 -0.52
CA GLY A 189 10.11 7.98 -0.81
C GLY A 189 8.90 7.07 -0.73
N TYR A 190 7.75 7.61 -1.15
CA TYR A 190 6.50 6.88 -1.22
C TYR A 190 6.53 5.86 -2.36
N GLU A 191 6.23 4.62 -2.04
CA GLU A 191 6.11 3.51 -2.99
C GLU A 191 4.86 2.70 -2.63
N GLU A 192 3.98 2.51 -3.60
CA GLU A 192 2.70 1.89 -3.30
C GLU A 192 2.62 0.48 -3.89
N THR A 193 2.35 0.39 -5.15
CA THR A 193 2.02 -0.88 -5.79
C THR A 193 3.18 -1.40 -6.60
N THR A 194 3.54 -2.67 -6.43
CA THR A 194 4.34 -3.40 -7.42
C THR A 194 3.56 -4.61 -7.90
N ILE A 195 3.34 -4.66 -9.21
CA ILE A 195 2.77 -5.81 -9.89
C ILE A 195 3.90 -6.59 -10.54
N ILE A 196 4.14 -7.81 -10.06
CA ILE A 196 5.23 -8.68 -10.51
C ILE A 196 4.85 -9.37 -11.81
N SER A 197 5.79 -9.44 -12.75
CA SER A 197 5.59 -10.14 -14.02
C SER A 197 5.36 -11.65 -13.82
N PRO A 198 4.67 -12.35 -14.74
CA PRO A 198 4.38 -13.77 -14.64
C PRO A 198 5.61 -14.68 -14.49
N ASP A 199 6.79 -14.24 -14.95
CA ASP A 199 8.06 -14.94 -14.76
C ASP A 199 8.80 -14.55 -13.47
N GLY A 200 8.21 -13.68 -12.64
CA GLY A 200 8.75 -13.25 -11.34
C GLY A 200 9.96 -12.31 -11.38
N LYS A 201 10.41 -11.86 -12.56
CA LYS A 201 11.68 -11.13 -12.67
C LYS A 201 11.54 -9.62 -12.72
N LEU A 202 10.44 -9.12 -13.22
CA LEU A 202 10.20 -7.70 -13.38
C LEU A 202 9.03 -7.23 -12.51
N GLY A 203 9.00 -5.94 -12.22
CA GLY A 203 7.89 -5.28 -11.53
C GLY A 203 7.52 -3.99 -12.23
N LEU A 204 6.22 -3.73 -12.37
CA LEU A 204 5.69 -2.40 -12.58
C LEU A 204 5.37 -1.81 -11.22
N THR A 205 5.98 -0.69 -10.87
CA THR A 205 5.82 -0.10 -9.54
C THR A 205 5.35 1.35 -9.61
N MET A 206 4.44 1.70 -8.72
CA MET A 206 4.05 3.08 -8.45
C MET A 206 4.99 3.67 -7.41
N THR A 207 5.74 4.71 -7.78
CA THR A 207 6.81 5.23 -6.94
C THR A 207 7.05 6.72 -7.15
N THR A 208 7.54 7.41 -6.11
CA THR A 208 7.97 8.80 -6.17
C THR A 208 9.48 8.98 -6.44
N ARG A 209 10.22 7.90 -6.72
CA ARG A 209 11.68 7.91 -6.85
C ARG A 209 12.23 8.81 -7.96
N PHE A 210 11.43 9.09 -8.98
CA PHE A 210 11.79 9.97 -10.08
C PHE A 210 11.26 11.40 -9.92
N SER A 211 10.67 11.73 -8.76
CA SER A 211 10.13 13.05 -8.48
C SER A 211 10.72 13.67 -7.24
N GLU A 212 11.41 14.79 -7.41
CA GLU A 212 11.87 15.63 -6.30
C GLU A 212 10.78 16.62 -5.83
N LYS A 213 9.69 16.73 -6.57
CA LYS A 213 8.59 17.67 -6.32
C LYS A 213 7.42 17.07 -5.55
N THR A 214 7.53 15.82 -5.13
CA THR A 214 6.49 15.13 -4.36
C THR A 214 6.82 15.27 -2.88
N SER A 215 6.20 16.20 -2.20
CA SER A 215 6.48 16.57 -0.82
C SER A 215 6.36 15.43 0.19
N SER A 216 5.56 14.40 -0.11
CA SER A 216 5.54 13.18 0.68
C SER A 216 6.89 12.49 0.79
N SER A 217 7.80 12.72 -0.15
CA SER A 217 9.17 12.19 -0.11
C SER A 217 9.95 12.64 1.13
N ILE A 218 9.70 13.85 1.63
CA ILE A 218 10.37 14.34 2.84
C ILE A 218 10.04 13.49 4.07
N LEU A 219 8.84 12.96 4.15
CA LEU A 219 8.37 12.15 5.27
C LEU A 219 9.06 10.77 5.33
N GLY A 220 9.40 10.21 4.19
CA GLY A 220 10.04 8.90 4.07
C GLY A 220 11.51 8.95 3.69
N TYR A 221 12.09 10.15 3.51
CA TYR A 221 13.44 10.30 2.98
C TYR A 221 14.52 9.69 3.88
N MET A 222 14.40 9.82 5.18
CA MET A 222 15.27 9.15 6.14
C MET A 222 14.55 7.89 6.69
N PRO A 223 15.12 6.69 6.55
CA PRO A 223 14.53 5.48 7.11
C PRO A 223 14.56 5.52 8.65
N ARG A 224 13.50 5.01 9.28
CA ARG A 224 13.37 4.94 10.73
C ARG A 224 12.76 3.61 11.14
N PRO A 225 13.34 2.88 12.11
CA PRO A 225 12.78 1.61 12.56
C PRO A 225 11.45 1.82 13.27
N LEU A 226 10.53 0.88 13.11
CA LEU A 226 9.23 0.86 13.79
C LEU A 226 8.36 2.12 13.59
N SER A 227 8.71 2.98 12.63
CA SER A 227 8.02 4.25 12.38
C SER A 227 6.53 4.08 12.03
N LEU A 228 6.12 2.92 11.51
CA LEU A 228 4.73 2.62 11.17
C LEU A 228 3.77 2.72 12.37
N TYR A 229 4.24 2.43 13.56
CA TYR A 229 3.42 2.59 14.76
C TYR A 229 3.05 4.04 15.02
N THR A 230 3.97 4.96 14.72
CA THR A 230 3.73 6.39 14.89
C THR A 230 3.05 7.02 13.69
N VAL A 231 3.38 6.56 12.50
CA VAL A 231 3.13 7.30 11.25
C VAL A 231 2.08 6.68 10.33
N SER A 232 1.29 5.69 10.78
CA SER A 232 0.22 5.13 9.94
C SER A 232 -0.72 6.22 9.40
N ASN A 233 -1.03 7.22 10.21
CA ASN A 233 -1.81 8.39 9.78
C ASN A 233 -1.07 9.27 8.77
N ILE A 234 0.25 9.31 8.80
CA ILE A 234 1.08 10.11 7.89
C ILE A 234 1.09 9.50 6.50
N ASN A 235 1.09 8.18 6.36
CA ASN A 235 0.90 7.53 5.07
C ASN A 235 -0.39 8.02 4.39
N ARG A 236 -1.44 8.19 5.16
CA ARG A 236 -2.71 8.70 4.65
C ARG A 236 -2.60 10.15 4.16
N PHE A 237 -1.94 11.02 4.91
CA PHE A 237 -1.69 12.40 4.48
C PHE A 237 -0.73 12.44 3.30
N ALA A 238 0.34 11.64 3.32
CA ALA A 238 1.27 11.54 2.21
C ALA A 238 0.57 11.08 0.93
N TYR A 239 -0.37 10.15 1.01
CA TYR A 239 -1.19 9.72 -0.11
C TYR A 239 -2.06 10.86 -0.65
N PHE A 240 -2.84 11.51 0.20
CA PHE A 240 -3.71 12.59 -0.25
C PHE A 240 -2.91 13.74 -0.86
N TYR A 241 -1.91 14.21 -0.19
CA TYR A 241 -1.12 15.33 -0.66
C TYR A 241 -0.17 14.94 -1.82
N GLY A 242 0.67 13.96 -1.62
CA GLY A 242 1.71 13.59 -2.60
C GLY A 242 1.13 12.90 -3.82
N VAL A 243 0.16 12.01 -3.63
CA VAL A 243 -0.38 11.18 -4.71
C VAL A 243 -1.58 11.84 -5.39
N GLN A 244 -2.63 12.16 -4.63
CA GLN A 244 -3.87 12.67 -5.22
C GLN A 244 -3.68 14.04 -5.85
N GLU A 245 -2.98 14.96 -5.20
CA GLU A 245 -2.77 16.29 -5.74
C GLU A 245 -1.80 16.31 -6.95
N VAL A 246 -0.77 15.44 -6.93
CA VAL A 246 0.12 15.27 -8.09
C VAL A 246 -0.63 14.69 -9.29
N ARG A 247 -1.56 13.77 -9.07
CA ARG A 247 -2.44 13.26 -10.13
C ARG A 247 -3.36 14.34 -10.71
N LYS A 248 -3.77 15.30 -9.90
CA LYS A 248 -4.71 16.35 -10.33
C LYS A 248 -4.01 17.54 -10.96
N LYS A 249 -3.12 18.21 -10.24
CA LYS A 249 -2.59 19.51 -10.63
C LYS A 249 -1.13 19.76 -10.27
N ARG A 250 -0.60 19.15 -9.22
CA ARG A 250 0.76 19.47 -8.76
C ARG A 250 1.83 18.90 -9.68
N PRO A 251 2.98 19.58 -9.80
CA PRO A 251 4.15 19.00 -10.43
C PRO A 251 4.64 17.75 -9.68
N GLY A 252 5.32 16.88 -10.38
CA GLY A 252 5.92 15.70 -9.82
C GLY A 252 5.47 14.43 -10.54
N ASN A 253 6.11 13.33 -10.17
CA ASN A 253 5.86 12.01 -10.74
C ASN A 253 5.67 11.00 -9.61
N ILE A 254 4.62 10.19 -9.72
CA ILE A 254 4.32 9.10 -8.80
C ILE A 254 4.47 7.72 -9.44
N GLY A 255 5.27 7.62 -10.48
CA GLY A 255 5.44 6.43 -11.29
C GLY A 255 4.61 6.51 -12.57
N PRO A 256 4.50 5.43 -13.35
CA PRO A 256 5.04 4.10 -13.06
C PRO A 256 6.53 3.98 -13.34
N ALA A 257 7.17 2.98 -12.75
CA ALA A 257 8.53 2.58 -13.07
C ALA A 257 8.58 1.08 -13.37
N LEU A 258 9.52 0.69 -14.24
CA LEU A 258 9.88 -0.71 -14.48
C LEU A 258 11.10 -1.05 -13.63
N ILE A 259 11.01 -2.07 -12.80
CA ILE A 259 12.10 -2.52 -11.95
C ILE A 259 12.44 -3.99 -12.21
N ASN A 260 13.71 -4.34 -12.04
CA ASN A 260 14.15 -5.72 -11.88
C ASN A 260 14.01 -6.08 -10.39
N ILE A 261 13.26 -7.14 -10.08
CA ILE A 261 12.96 -7.52 -8.68
C ILE A 261 14.23 -7.91 -7.93
N GLU A 262 15.10 -8.71 -8.55
CA GLU A 262 16.36 -9.15 -7.92
C GLU A 262 17.29 -7.99 -7.60
N GLU A 263 17.46 -7.05 -8.54
CA GLU A 263 18.27 -5.83 -8.31
C GLU A 263 17.66 -4.93 -7.24
N SER A 264 16.33 -4.78 -7.26
CA SER A 264 15.62 -3.99 -6.25
C SER A 264 15.80 -4.55 -4.84
N LEU A 265 15.84 -5.88 -4.69
CA LEU A 265 16.07 -6.54 -3.40
C LEU A 265 17.51 -6.41 -2.89
N LYS A 266 18.49 -6.37 -3.80
CA LYS A 266 19.92 -6.34 -3.45
C LYS A 266 20.48 -4.94 -3.26
N ASN A 267 19.90 -3.93 -3.91
CA ASN A 267 20.49 -2.61 -4.02
C ASN A 267 19.47 -1.51 -3.70
N SER A 268 19.59 -0.93 -2.51
CA SER A 268 18.72 0.17 -2.04
C SER A 268 18.82 1.46 -2.88
N SER A 269 19.87 1.60 -3.70
CA SER A 269 20.03 2.73 -4.64
C SER A 269 19.52 2.42 -6.05
N TYR A 270 18.98 1.22 -6.29
CA TYR A 270 18.48 0.86 -7.60
C TYR A 270 17.22 1.65 -7.95
N MET A 271 17.28 2.38 -9.05
CA MET A 271 16.19 3.25 -9.48
C MET A 271 15.22 2.61 -10.48
N GLY A 272 15.68 1.62 -11.26
CA GLY A 272 14.90 1.08 -12.37
C GLY A 272 14.77 2.06 -13.55
N TYR A 273 13.70 1.93 -14.30
CA TYR A 273 13.43 2.74 -15.51
C TYR A 273 12.16 3.56 -15.29
N ASP A 274 12.26 4.86 -15.47
CA ASP A 274 11.12 5.77 -15.46
C ASP A 274 10.25 5.54 -16.70
N LEU A 275 8.98 5.26 -16.49
CA LEU A 275 7.99 5.13 -17.56
C LEU A 275 7.06 6.34 -17.65
N HIS A 276 7.36 7.37 -16.86
CA HIS A 276 6.57 8.59 -16.82
C HIS A 276 6.50 9.27 -18.19
N ASP A 277 5.35 9.85 -18.49
CA ASP A 277 5.14 10.70 -19.66
C ASP A 277 4.68 12.09 -19.21
N GLU A 278 5.39 13.14 -19.68
CA GLU A 278 5.11 14.50 -19.27
C GLU A 278 3.67 14.90 -19.60
N GLY A 279 3.02 15.59 -18.68
CA GLY A 279 1.62 16.02 -18.80
C GLY A 279 0.58 14.93 -18.50
N TRP A 280 1.02 13.73 -18.18
CA TRP A 280 0.14 12.63 -17.77
C TRP A 280 0.40 12.21 -16.33
N ALA A 281 -0.66 11.82 -15.64
CA ALA A 281 -0.59 11.26 -14.30
C ALA A 281 -0.97 9.79 -14.33
N PHE A 282 -0.11 8.95 -13.79
CA PHE A 282 -0.38 7.54 -13.62
C PHE A 282 -1.59 7.28 -12.73
N ASN A 283 -2.40 6.32 -13.12
CA ASN A 283 -3.47 5.74 -12.32
C ASN A 283 -3.30 4.22 -12.27
N SER A 284 -3.55 3.63 -11.11
CA SER A 284 -3.75 2.20 -11.03
C SER A 284 -5.11 1.81 -11.68
N PRO A 285 -5.33 0.59 -12.14
CA PRO A 285 -4.45 -0.57 -11.98
C PRO A 285 -3.34 -0.66 -13.02
N MET A 286 -2.37 -1.53 -12.70
CA MET A 286 -1.37 -2.03 -13.62
C MET A 286 -1.60 -3.51 -13.87
N SER A 287 -1.16 -4.01 -15.00
CA SER A 287 -1.19 -5.45 -15.30
C SER A 287 -0.05 -5.87 -16.22
N TRP A 288 0.24 -7.16 -16.23
CA TRP A 288 1.18 -7.79 -17.15
C TRP A 288 0.46 -8.68 -18.15
N HIS A 289 0.95 -8.70 -19.36
CA HIS A 289 0.57 -9.73 -20.30
C HIS A 289 1.17 -11.08 -19.83
N PRO A 290 0.45 -12.21 -20.00
CA PRO A 290 0.90 -13.53 -19.53
C PRO A 290 2.30 -13.97 -19.98
N ASN A 291 2.79 -13.43 -21.08
CA ASN A 291 4.16 -13.74 -21.59
C ASN A 291 5.28 -12.88 -20.97
N SER A 292 5.00 -12.04 -19.98
CA SER A 292 5.96 -11.13 -19.35
C SER A 292 6.63 -10.09 -20.26
N LYS A 293 6.19 -9.93 -21.52
CA LYS A 293 6.79 -9.00 -22.48
C LYS A 293 6.07 -7.67 -22.62
N LYS A 294 4.91 -7.55 -22.01
CA LYS A 294 4.14 -6.31 -22.07
C LYS A 294 3.57 -5.99 -20.70
N GLY A 295 3.68 -4.74 -20.32
CA GLY A 295 3.01 -4.18 -19.16
C GLY A 295 1.98 -3.13 -19.57
N MET A 296 0.91 -2.99 -18.82
CA MET A 296 -0.18 -2.05 -19.07
C MET A 296 -0.54 -1.26 -17.83
N PHE A 297 -0.87 0.00 -18.02
CA PHE A 297 -1.41 0.88 -16.98
C PHE A 297 -2.27 1.97 -17.58
N SER A 298 -3.05 2.64 -16.75
CA SER A 298 -3.85 3.79 -17.17
C SER A 298 -3.23 5.12 -16.73
N GLU A 299 -3.50 6.17 -17.50
CA GLU A 299 -3.06 7.53 -17.22
C GLU A 299 -4.20 8.54 -17.44
N THR A 300 -4.20 9.62 -16.66
CA THR A 300 -5.10 10.75 -16.83
C THR A 300 -4.29 11.98 -17.21
N LYS A 301 -4.75 12.75 -18.18
CA LYS A 301 -4.10 13.99 -18.61
C LYS A 301 -4.17 15.01 -17.49
N LYS A 302 -3.02 15.58 -17.12
CA LYS A 302 -2.93 16.65 -16.10
C LYS A 302 -3.52 17.96 -16.65
N ASN A 303 -4.12 18.74 -15.77
CA ASN A 303 -4.70 20.06 -16.09
C ASN A 303 -5.74 20.00 -17.23
N ASP A 304 -6.45 18.91 -17.36
CA ASP A 304 -7.51 18.71 -18.35
C ASP A 304 -8.86 18.54 -17.63
N GLU A 305 -9.75 19.53 -17.79
CA GLU A 305 -11.09 19.52 -17.19
C GLU A 305 -11.93 18.33 -17.65
N SER A 306 -11.70 17.85 -18.87
CA SER A 306 -12.38 16.68 -19.43
C SER A 306 -11.93 15.37 -18.81
N LYS A 307 -10.84 15.39 -18.03
CA LYS A 307 -10.21 14.22 -17.42
C LYS A 307 -9.92 13.10 -18.43
N THR A 308 -9.38 13.49 -19.58
CA THR A 308 -8.99 12.55 -20.64
C THR A 308 -8.12 11.43 -20.06
N LYS A 309 -8.51 10.20 -20.34
CA LYS A 309 -7.80 8.99 -19.92
C LYS A 309 -7.23 8.27 -21.12
N ARG A 310 -6.13 7.56 -20.92
CA ARG A 310 -5.58 6.61 -21.88
C ARG A 310 -5.08 5.34 -21.19
N ILE A 311 -5.05 4.26 -21.95
CA ILE A 311 -4.33 3.03 -21.59
C ILE A 311 -2.98 3.10 -22.30
N ARG A 312 -1.93 2.79 -21.57
CA ARG A 312 -0.59 2.73 -22.10
C ARG A 312 -0.04 1.32 -21.99
N ILE A 313 0.54 0.82 -23.10
CA ILE A 313 1.17 -0.49 -23.17
C ILE A 313 2.67 -0.28 -23.35
N VAL A 314 3.45 -0.88 -22.47
CA VAL A 314 4.91 -0.91 -22.55
C VAL A 314 5.34 -2.23 -23.15
N HIS A 315 6.05 -2.18 -24.27
CA HIS A 315 6.60 -3.35 -24.97
C HIS A 315 8.06 -3.54 -24.56
N LEU A 316 8.43 -4.75 -24.20
CA LEU A 316 9.78 -5.15 -23.81
C LEU A 316 10.39 -6.05 -24.91
N ASP A 317 10.63 -5.47 -26.08
CA ASP A 317 10.99 -6.24 -27.30
C ASP A 317 12.25 -7.07 -27.14
N ASN A 318 13.24 -6.54 -26.42
CA ASN A 318 14.53 -7.21 -26.19
C ASN A 318 14.57 -8.06 -24.92
N TYR A 319 13.47 -8.10 -24.16
CA TYR A 319 13.40 -8.89 -22.96
C TYR A 319 13.20 -10.36 -23.27
N ILE A 320 14.03 -11.21 -22.68
CA ILE A 320 13.88 -12.67 -22.75
C ILE A 320 13.28 -13.13 -21.41
N PRO A 321 12.00 -13.47 -21.38
CA PRO A 321 11.35 -13.95 -20.15
C PRO A 321 12.00 -15.22 -19.62
N GLY A 322 11.92 -15.37 -18.31
CA GLY A 322 12.20 -16.65 -17.67
C GLY A 322 11.06 -17.66 -17.87
N GLU A 323 11.15 -18.76 -17.15
CA GLU A 323 10.03 -19.70 -17.04
C GLU A 323 8.87 -19.00 -16.31
N ILE A 324 7.68 -19.08 -16.88
CA ILE A 324 6.47 -18.54 -16.25
C ILE A 324 6.17 -19.35 -14.98
N ILE A 325 5.95 -18.66 -13.88
CA ILE A 325 5.61 -19.29 -12.60
C ILE A 325 4.27 -20.01 -12.77
N LYS A 326 4.27 -21.32 -12.48
CA LYS A 326 3.07 -22.16 -12.59
C LYS A 326 2.10 -21.85 -11.49
N ASP A 327 0.82 -21.95 -11.80
CA ASP A 327 -0.26 -21.87 -10.84
C ASP A 327 -0.11 -22.96 -9.78
N LYS A 328 -0.37 -22.59 -8.54
CA LYS A 328 -0.34 -23.43 -7.37
C LYS A 328 -1.63 -23.23 -6.57
N LYS A 329 -1.86 -24.12 -5.63
CA LYS A 329 -2.97 -23.96 -4.71
C LYS A 329 -2.65 -22.85 -3.69
N THR A 330 -3.51 -21.85 -3.62
CA THR A 330 -3.51 -20.86 -2.53
C THR A 330 -3.82 -21.57 -1.22
N PRO A 331 -3.11 -21.29 -0.11
CA PRO A 331 -3.31 -22.04 1.13
C PRO A 331 -4.69 -21.79 1.74
N ASP A 332 -5.40 -22.86 2.07
CA ASP A 332 -6.66 -22.80 2.80
C ASP A 332 -6.44 -22.35 4.27
N ASN A 333 -5.22 -22.48 4.78
CA ASN A 333 -4.81 -22.07 6.13
C ASN A 333 -3.43 -21.42 6.06
N VAL A 334 -3.41 -20.11 6.31
CA VAL A 334 -2.15 -19.35 6.40
C VAL A 334 -1.58 -19.48 7.80
N PRO A 335 -0.27 -19.79 7.97
CA PRO A 335 0.30 -20.17 9.28
C PRO A 335 0.15 -19.10 10.37
N TYR A 336 0.15 -17.82 10.00
CA TYR A 336 0.06 -16.68 10.92
C TYR A 336 -1.33 -16.03 10.94
N ALA A 337 -2.26 -16.54 10.14
CA ALA A 337 -3.57 -15.94 10.05
C ALA A 337 -4.37 -16.07 11.34
N LYS A 338 -5.22 -15.11 11.57
CA LYS A 338 -6.24 -15.11 12.61
C LYS A 338 -7.61 -15.34 12.01
N THR A 339 -8.55 -15.79 12.82
CA THR A 339 -9.96 -15.89 12.42
C THR A 339 -10.63 -14.53 12.51
N ILE A 340 -11.78 -14.38 11.87
CA ILE A 340 -12.54 -13.14 11.96
C ILE A 340 -13.03 -12.86 13.40
N ASP A 341 -13.24 -13.92 14.18
CA ASP A 341 -13.63 -13.84 15.60
C ASP A 341 -12.52 -13.27 16.50
N ASP A 342 -11.26 -13.27 16.01
CA ASP A 342 -10.13 -12.66 16.74
C ASP A 342 -10.15 -11.12 16.67
N MET A 343 -11.01 -10.53 15.86
CA MET A 343 -11.17 -9.08 15.79
C MET A 343 -11.88 -8.58 17.05
N ASN A 344 -11.17 -7.78 17.82
CA ASN A 344 -11.74 -7.14 18.99
C ASN A 344 -12.34 -5.79 18.60
N THR A 345 -13.65 -5.63 18.84
CA THR A 345 -14.36 -4.38 18.57
C THR A 345 -14.05 -3.24 19.55
N ASN A 346 -13.37 -3.56 20.66
CA ASN A 346 -13.01 -2.60 21.70
C ASN A 346 -11.50 -2.58 21.94
N PRO A 347 -10.68 -2.01 21.04
CA PRO A 347 -9.26 -1.88 21.26
C PRO A 347 -8.98 -0.97 22.46
N PRO A 348 -7.85 -1.16 23.17
CA PRO A 348 -7.49 -0.29 24.25
C PRO A 348 -7.36 1.17 23.77
N SER A 349 -7.97 2.10 24.51
CA SER A 349 -7.93 3.53 24.21
C SER A 349 -6.52 4.13 24.36
N SER A 350 -5.65 3.45 25.08
CA SER A 350 -4.25 3.82 25.23
C SER A 350 -3.36 2.58 25.28
N ILE A 351 -2.18 2.70 24.72
CA ILE A 351 -1.13 1.67 24.73
C ILE A 351 0.17 2.37 25.09
N ASP A 352 0.92 1.83 26.05
CA ASP A 352 2.24 2.32 26.39
C ASP A 352 3.20 1.18 26.69
N GLY A 353 4.44 1.34 26.28
CA GLY A 353 5.47 0.34 26.46
C GLY A 353 6.67 0.59 25.56
N TYR A 354 7.50 -0.41 25.39
CA TYR A 354 8.68 -0.26 24.53
C TYR A 354 9.06 -1.54 23.79
N PHE A 355 9.66 -1.36 22.62
CA PHE A 355 10.34 -2.41 21.88
C PHE A 355 11.83 -2.37 22.20
N LYS A 356 12.44 -3.52 22.32
CA LYS A 356 13.89 -3.65 22.41
C LYS A 356 14.49 -3.65 21.01
N GLY A 357 15.55 -2.90 20.79
CA GLY A 357 16.36 -3.07 19.58
C GLY A 357 17.02 -4.46 19.58
N LYS A 358 17.07 -5.11 18.43
CA LYS A 358 17.66 -6.46 18.29
C LYS A 358 19.13 -6.50 18.71
N ASN A 359 19.83 -5.38 18.60
CA ASN A 359 21.21 -5.23 19.04
C ASN A 359 21.33 -4.36 20.30
N SER A 360 20.70 -3.17 20.31
CA SER A 360 20.81 -2.26 21.45
C SER A 360 19.65 -1.25 21.52
N GLY A 361 19.49 -0.67 22.70
CA GLY A 361 18.56 0.42 22.96
C GLY A 361 17.10 -0.01 22.96
N ILE A 362 16.24 0.99 23.03
CA ILE A 362 14.79 0.79 23.07
C ILE A 362 14.08 1.84 22.20
N MET A 363 12.89 1.51 21.74
CA MET A 363 11.92 2.47 21.24
C MET A 363 10.69 2.47 22.15
N VAL A 364 10.49 3.58 22.85
CA VAL A 364 9.30 3.79 23.69
C VAL A 364 8.14 4.20 22.81
N PHE A 365 7.01 3.54 22.94
CA PHE A 365 5.81 3.84 22.17
C PHE A 365 4.64 4.16 23.09
N ASN A 366 3.96 5.25 22.79
CA ASN A 366 2.75 5.69 23.46
C ASN A 366 1.67 5.99 22.42
N LYS A 367 0.49 5.42 22.60
CA LYS A 367 -0.72 5.72 21.83
C LYS A 367 -1.81 6.15 22.80
N THR A 368 -2.46 7.23 22.49
CA THR A 368 -3.69 7.71 23.15
C THR A 368 -4.79 7.87 22.10
N SER A 369 -5.98 8.31 22.52
CA SER A 369 -7.04 8.67 21.57
C SER A 369 -6.64 9.82 20.62
N ASN A 370 -5.69 10.67 21.03
CA ASN A 370 -5.36 11.91 20.31
C ASN A 370 -3.93 11.96 19.78
N SER A 371 -3.06 11.03 20.17
CA SER A 371 -1.66 11.07 19.74
C SER A 371 -1.03 9.68 19.64
N ARG A 372 0.02 9.60 18.85
CA ARG A 372 0.96 8.46 18.76
C ARG A 372 2.37 9.01 18.82
N LYS A 373 3.18 8.52 19.74
CA LYS A 373 4.57 8.95 19.93
C LYS A 373 5.50 7.76 19.97
N SER A 374 6.59 7.82 19.22
CA SER A 374 7.74 6.92 19.30
C SER A 374 8.96 7.70 19.72
N GLU A 375 9.72 7.21 20.72
CA GLU A 375 10.95 7.82 21.18
C GLU A 375 12.06 6.78 21.14
N TYR A 376 13.11 7.05 20.36
CA TYR A 376 14.26 6.19 20.17
C TYR A 376 15.36 6.57 21.18
N ILE A 377 15.85 5.59 21.92
CA ILE A 377 16.93 5.74 22.90
C ILE A 377 18.03 4.75 22.53
N ASN A 378 19.02 5.24 21.78
CA ASN A 378 20.11 4.46 21.24
C ASN A 378 19.66 3.14 20.56
N TYR A 379 18.53 3.21 19.86
CA TYR A 379 17.90 2.04 19.25
C TYR A 379 18.71 1.58 18.04
N SER A 380 18.99 0.27 17.98
CA SER A 380 19.66 -0.35 16.84
C SER A 380 19.28 -1.83 16.69
N ASP A 381 18.90 -2.22 15.49
CA ASP A 381 18.66 -3.63 15.14
C ASP A 381 19.92 -4.30 14.56
N ASP A 382 20.78 -3.55 13.90
CA ASP A 382 21.95 -4.05 13.17
C ASP A 382 23.29 -3.87 13.91
N GLY A 383 23.31 -3.11 15.01
CA GLY A 383 24.51 -2.75 15.75
C GLY A 383 25.45 -1.79 15.04
N LYS A 384 25.02 -1.20 13.93
CA LYS A 384 25.80 -0.33 13.08
C LYS A 384 25.14 1.03 12.88
N THR A 385 23.83 1.07 12.86
CA THR A 385 23.02 2.27 12.71
C THR A 385 22.22 2.49 13.98
N PHE A 386 22.33 3.68 14.57
CA PHE A 386 21.75 4.03 15.86
C PHE A 386 20.79 5.21 15.71
N TYR A 387 19.64 5.10 16.36
CA TYR A 387 18.60 6.12 16.34
C TYR A 387 18.38 6.72 17.72
N ASN A 388 18.26 8.05 17.77
CA ASN A 388 17.91 8.81 18.96
C ASN A 388 16.91 9.92 18.61
N GLY A 389 16.05 10.26 19.57
CA GLY A 389 15.06 11.31 19.39
C GLY A 389 13.63 10.76 19.29
N TYR A 390 12.70 11.56 18.78
CA TYR A 390 11.30 11.18 18.80
C TYR A 390 10.54 11.62 17.55
N GLU A 391 9.44 10.93 17.31
CA GLU A 391 8.37 11.32 16.40
C GLU A 391 7.04 11.29 17.13
N GLU A 392 6.23 12.29 16.90
CA GLU A 392 4.90 12.38 17.47
C GLU A 392 3.90 12.86 16.43
N PHE A 393 2.82 12.12 16.29
CA PHE A 393 1.64 12.55 15.55
C PHE A 393 0.52 12.83 16.52
N GLU A 394 -0.08 14.00 16.44
CA GLU A 394 -1.20 14.42 17.29
C GLU A 394 -2.34 15.02 16.46
N TYR A 395 -3.57 14.84 16.91
CA TYR A 395 -4.72 15.55 16.37
C TYR A 395 -4.80 16.95 17.02
N VAL A 396 -4.71 17.99 16.17
CA VAL A 396 -4.67 19.39 16.60
C VAL A 396 -5.94 20.08 16.12
N GLY A 397 -6.84 20.43 17.03
CA GLY A 397 -8.12 21.01 16.68
C GLY A 397 -9.22 19.96 16.57
N ASN A 398 -9.92 19.87 15.43
CA ASN A 398 -10.86 18.80 15.20
C ASN A 398 -10.15 17.51 14.77
N GLN A 399 -10.86 16.38 14.75
CA GLN A 399 -10.32 15.05 14.43
C GLN A 399 -9.68 14.93 13.03
N TYR A 400 -9.82 15.91 12.17
CA TYR A 400 -9.34 15.91 10.79
C TYR A 400 -8.06 16.71 10.58
N THR A 401 -7.60 17.42 11.61
CA THR A 401 -6.37 18.19 11.55
C THR A 401 -5.30 17.49 12.37
N GLY A 402 -4.15 17.21 11.75
CA GLY A 402 -3.05 16.51 12.40
C GLY A 402 -1.74 17.29 12.33
N ARG A 403 -0.89 17.08 13.31
CA ARG A 403 0.48 17.60 13.40
C ARG A 403 1.44 16.45 13.57
N LEU A 404 2.46 16.38 12.70
CA LEU A 404 3.66 15.57 12.92
C LEU A 404 4.78 16.45 13.43
N THR A 405 5.40 16.05 14.51
CA THR A 405 6.69 16.58 14.95
C THR A 405 7.70 15.45 14.95
N SER A 406 8.84 15.66 14.31
CA SER A 406 9.94 14.69 14.26
C SER A 406 11.26 15.37 14.60
N ASN A 407 11.95 14.84 15.58
CA ASN A 407 13.32 15.21 15.92
C ASN A 407 14.10 13.91 16.14
N VAL A 408 14.56 13.32 15.04
CA VAL A 408 15.27 12.03 15.05
C VAL A 408 16.64 12.21 14.43
N THR A 409 17.65 11.68 15.08
CA THR A 409 19.01 11.56 14.54
C THR A 409 19.33 10.10 14.29
N MET A 410 20.02 9.86 13.19
CA MET A 410 20.57 8.58 12.81
C MET A 410 22.08 8.71 12.71
N SER A 411 22.82 7.81 13.32
CA SER A 411 24.28 7.85 13.40
C SER A 411 24.89 6.45 13.22
N GLY A 412 26.18 6.40 12.96
CA GLY A 412 26.93 5.14 12.75
C GLY A 412 27.30 4.93 11.29
N GLU A 413 27.02 3.76 10.73
CA GLU A 413 27.32 3.46 9.32
C GLU A 413 26.51 4.33 8.35
N LYS A 414 25.31 4.72 8.76
CA LYS A 414 24.45 5.68 8.05
C LYS A 414 24.22 6.89 8.93
N GLU A 415 24.18 8.06 8.31
CA GLU A 415 23.96 9.33 9.01
C GLU A 415 22.73 10.04 8.46
N GLY A 416 21.97 10.64 9.36
CA GLY A 416 20.79 11.42 8.98
C GLY A 416 20.23 12.22 10.15
N LYS A 417 19.44 13.22 9.82
CA LYS A 417 18.68 14.01 10.79
C LYS A 417 17.34 14.40 10.20
N MET A 418 16.30 14.20 10.97
CA MET A 418 14.98 14.71 10.71
C MET A 418 14.60 15.69 11.82
N ASP A 419 14.34 16.93 11.45
CA ASP A 419 14.02 18.02 12.38
C ASP A 419 12.94 18.87 11.72
N LEU A 420 11.69 18.45 11.88
CA LEU A 420 10.58 19.09 11.20
C LEU A 420 9.28 19.03 12.02
N THR A 421 8.42 19.98 11.74
CA THR A 421 7.02 19.99 12.14
C THR A 421 6.15 20.21 10.90
N ILE A 422 5.15 19.37 10.70
CA ILE A 422 4.19 19.46 9.60
C ILE A 422 2.78 19.44 10.18
N THR A 423 2.01 20.49 9.92
CA THR A 423 0.59 20.56 10.26
C THR A 423 -0.24 20.40 9.00
N MET A 424 -1.19 19.47 9.04
CA MET A 424 -2.02 19.10 7.88
C MET A 424 -3.50 19.21 8.23
N ASN A 425 -4.30 19.70 7.27
CA ASN A 425 -5.75 19.62 7.37
C ASN A 425 -6.27 18.25 6.90
N TYR A 426 -7.57 18.00 7.04
CA TYR A 426 -8.19 16.73 6.66
C TYR A 426 -8.21 16.48 5.14
N GLU A 427 -7.96 17.50 4.32
CA GLU A 427 -7.81 17.37 2.87
C GLU A 427 -6.38 16.92 2.47
N GLY A 428 -5.48 16.80 3.45
CA GLY A 428 -4.08 16.45 3.24
C GLY A 428 -3.21 17.64 2.81
N ASN A 429 -3.72 18.87 2.89
CA ASN A 429 -2.92 20.06 2.61
C ASN A 429 -2.09 20.44 3.83
N ILE A 430 -0.82 20.78 3.59
CA ILE A 430 0.01 21.36 4.64
C ILE A 430 -0.37 22.82 4.86
N ILE A 431 -0.47 23.19 6.12
CA ILE A 431 -0.71 24.55 6.56
C ILE A 431 0.63 25.13 7.02
N PHE A 432 1.17 26.11 6.29
CA PHE A 432 2.47 26.72 6.61
C PHE A 432 2.38 27.73 7.73
N GLU A 433 1.35 28.53 7.73
CA GLU A 433 1.16 29.62 8.70
C GLU A 433 -0.29 29.65 9.18
N ASN A 434 -0.48 30.01 10.43
CA ASN A 434 -1.78 30.29 11.00
C ASN A 434 -1.67 31.57 11.84
N GLU A 435 -2.50 32.58 11.56
CA GLU A 435 -2.51 33.88 12.24
C GLU A 435 -1.13 34.57 12.31
N GLY A 436 -0.29 34.36 11.26
CA GLY A 436 1.07 34.91 11.19
C GLY A 436 2.15 34.09 11.92
N GLU A 437 1.78 32.99 12.53
CA GLU A 437 2.72 32.04 13.15
C GLU A 437 3.05 30.90 12.18
N LYS A 438 4.34 30.60 12.01
CA LYS A 438 4.83 29.49 11.17
C LYS A 438 4.60 28.16 11.90
N ILE A 439 3.71 27.32 11.37
CA ILE A 439 3.29 26.04 11.99
C ILE A 439 3.76 24.80 11.26
N SER A 440 4.30 24.95 10.04
CA SER A 440 5.03 23.88 9.34
C SER A 440 6.39 24.39 8.90
N TYR A 441 7.46 23.68 9.31
CA TYR A 441 8.84 24.08 9.09
C TYR A 441 9.79 22.90 9.28
N GLY A 442 11.05 23.09 8.87
CA GLY A 442 12.11 22.13 9.15
C GLY A 442 12.62 21.39 7.93
N TYR A 443 13.35 20.31 8.17
CA TYR A 443 14.09 19.59 7.15
C TYR A 443 14.32 18.12 7.49
N VAL A 444 14.70 17.36 6.49
CA VAL A 444 15.32 16.05 6.60
C VAL A 444 16.67 16.08 5.86
N GLU A 445 17.66 15.48 6.47
CA GLU A 445 18.99 15.27 5.87
C GLU A 445 19.35 13.79 5.95
N TYR A 446 19.75 13.20 4.84
CA TYR A 446 20.12 11.80 4.75
C TYR A 446 21.09 11.59 3.60
N ASN A 447 22.18 10.84 3.84
CA ASN A 447 23.22 10.58 2.86
C ASN A 447 23.76 11.85 2.18
N GLY A 448 23.95 12.93 2.96
CA GLY A 448 24.49 14.20 2.47
C GLY A 448 23.52 15.04 1.63
N LYS A 449 22.27 14.61 1.44
CA LYS A 449 21.24 15.40 0.77
C LYS A 449 20.25 15.93 1.80
N LYS A 450 19.96 17.23 1.72
CA LYS A 450 19.01 17.93 2.59
C LYS A 450 17.77 18.33 1.79
N LEU A 451 16.61 18.05 2.34
CA LEU A 451 15.31 18.49 1.84
C LEU A 451 14.65 19.35 2.91
N THR A 452 14.22 20.55 2.55
CA THR A 452 13.38 21.38 3.42
C THR A 452 11.91 21.22 3.05
N ILE A 453 11.02 21.58 3.97
CA ILE A 453 9.58 21.56 3.66
C ILE A 453 9.29 22.55 2.53
N GLU A 454 9.90 23.73 2.57
CA GLU A 454 9.69 24.75 1.56
C GLU A 454 10.16 24.32 0.16
N ASP A 455 11.28 23.62 0.06
CA ASP A 455 11.82 23.12 -1.21
C ASP A 455 11.00 21.97 -1.77
N SER A 456 10.45 21.15 -0.88
CA SER A 456 9.64 19.98 -1.23
C SER A 456 8.18 20.34 -1.56
N TYR A 457 7.77 21.59 -1.26
CA TYR A 457 6.42 22.06 -1.38
C TYR A 457 6.20 22.90 -2.62
N TYR A 458 5.18 22.54 -3.39
CA TYR A 458 4.65 23.40 -4.43
C TYR A 458 3.76 24.45 -3.75
N LYS A 459 4.20 25.70 -3.77
CA LYS A 459 3.35 26.85 -3.45
C LYS A 459 2.57 27.22 -4.71
N GLU A 460 1.24 27.26 -4.61
CA GLU A 460 0.36 27.83 -5.65
C GLU A 460 0.64 29.30 -5.84
#